data_9eabe7dec0bbf35aec2e10fb3858328c
#
_entry.id   9eabe7dec0bbf35aec2e10fb3858328c
#
_cell.length_a   1.000
_cell.length_b   1.000
_cell.length_c   1.000
_cell.angle_alpha   90.00
_cell.angle_beta   90.00
_cell.angle_gamma   90.00
#
_symmetry.space_group_name_H-M   'P 1'
#
loop_
_entity.id
_entity.type
_entity.pdbx_description
1 polymer ?
#
loop_
_entity_poly.entity_id
_entity_poly.type
_entity_poly.pdbx_seq_one_letter_code
_entity_poly.pdbx_strand_id
1 'polypeptide(L)'
;GNTIQNANSHKLNTTLNMDMFYKYIGLTKTKNNKKKPVANKDKNVAPKPGQQITAPKNNITSERSIFASGLIGVITSVKNIQINYSENNGTVLPGYLPGLGFFGSSKPTLGFVFGSQSDVRYEAARNGWLTSFPEFNQNFTQVENKKLNLTAKLEVFPDLTIDLTADRTYAYNFSEQFDVAGGQYNSRAPYDFGNFNISTILIKTDRKSTRLNSSH
;
A
#
# COMPACT_ATOMS: atom_id res chain seq x y z
N GLY A 1 11.14 -12.96 39.14
CA GLY A 1 11.66 -13.22 37.77
C GLY A 1 11.81 -11.93 36.99
N ASN A 2 12.72 -11.93 36.05
CA ASN A 2 12.90 -10.79 35.14
C ASN A 2 11.82 -10.82 34.06
N THR A 3 11.67 -9.72 33.36
CA THR A 3 10.82 -9.64 32.16
C THR A 3 11.72 -9.49 30.96
N ILE A 4 11.52 -10.31 29.94
CA ILE A 4 12.14 -10.10 28.66
C ILE A 4 11.12 -9.42 27.72
N GLN A 5 11.57 -8.44 27.01
CA GLN A 5 10.75 -7.76 26.02
C GLN A 5 11.54 -7.53 24.75
N ASN A 6 10.83 -7.54 23.66
CA ASN A 6 11.36 -7.29 22.36
C ASN A 6 10.41 -6.33 21.63
N ALA A 7 10.97 -5.50 20.79
CA ALA A 7 10.20 -4.65 19.90
C ALA A 7 10.92 -4.54 18.56
N ASN A 8 10.13 -4.45 17.49
CA ASN A 8 10.66 -4.07 16.18
C ASN A 8 9.83 -2.96 15.57
N SER A 9 10.45 -2.22 14.67
CA SER A 9 9.80 -1.16 13.91
C SER A 9 10.30 -1.20 12.48
N HIS A 10 9.38 -1.33 11.55
CA HIS A 10 9.63 -1.25 10.11
C HIS A 10 8.96 0.00 9.56
N LYS A 11 9.70 0.77 8.74
CA LYS A 11 9.16 1.95 8.06
C LYS A 11 9.58 1.92 6.60
N LEU A 12 8.61 2.16 5.73
CA LEU A 12 8.82 2.30 4.30
C LEU A 12 8.17 3.60 3.85
N ASN A 13 8.99 4.50 3.29
CA ASN A 13 8.52 5.72 2.65
C ASN A 13 9.02 5.69 1.21
N THR A 14 8.12 5.71 0.27
CA THR A 14 8.48 5.68 -1.14
C THR A 14 7.55 6.56 -1.96
N THR A 15 8.09 7.12 -3.04
CA THR A 15 7.34 7.87 -4.04
C THR A 15 7.60 7.25 -5.40
N LEU A 16 6.55 6.83 -6.05
CA LEU A 16 6.59 6.27 -7.40
C LEU A 16 6.24 7.35 -8.41
N ASN A 17 7.18 7.63 -9.31
CA ASN A 17 6.91 8.46 -10.48
C ASN A 17 6.29 7.57 -11.56
N MET A 18 5.00 7.74 -11.78
CA MET A 18 4.24 6.90 -12.68
C MET A 18 4.56 7.16 -14.16
N ASP A 19 4.97 8.37 -14.53
CA ASP A 19 5.36 8.66 -15.92
C ASP A 19 6.60 7.85 -16.33
N MET A 20 7.56 7.63 -15.42
CA MET A 20 8.70 6.75 -15.67
C MET A 20 8.28 5.28 -15.77
N PHE A 21 7.40 4.85 -14.87
CA PHE A 21 6.85 3.50 -14.88
C PHE A 21 6.10 3.19 -16.18
N TYR A 22 5.24 4.11 -16.63
CA TYR A 22 4.50 3.94 -17.89
C TYR A 22 5.43 3.85 -19.11
N LYS A 23 6.52 4.62 -19.13
CA LYS A 23 7.55 4.51 -20.18
C LYS A 23 8.21 3.13 -20.16
N TYR A 24 8.52 2.63 -18.97
CA TYR A 24 9.18 1.34 -18.82
C TYR A 24 8.32 0.18 -19.33
N ILE A 25 7.01 0.18 -19.05
CA ILE A 25 6.08 -0.87 -19.50
C ILE A 25 5.47 -0.60 -20.89
N GLY A 26 5.90 0.46 -21.58
CA GLY A 26 5.43 0.80 -22.92
C GLY A 26 4.04 1.44 -22.99
N LEU A 27 3.46 1.85 -21.85
CA LEU A 27 2.20 2.59 -21.78
C LEU A 27 2.45 4.10 -21.96
N THR A 28 2.86 4.50 -23.16
CA THR A 28 3.00 5.93 -23.47
C THR A 28 1.70 6.46 -24.06
N LYS A 29 1.30 7.69 -23.66
CA LYS A 29 0.20 8.40 -24.34
C LYS A 29 0.61 8.58 -25.80
N THR A 30 -0.10 7.94 -26.71
CA THR A 30 0.04 8.23 -28.16
C THR A 30 -0.33 9.69 -28.34
N LYS A 31 0.65 10.56 -28.62
CA LYS A 31 0.36 11.92 -29.04
C LYS A 31 -0.41 11.78 -30.33
N ASN A 32 -1.73 11.93 -30.28
CA ASN A 32 -2.52 12.13 -31.47
C ASN A 32 -2.03 13.44 -32.08
N ASN A 33 -1.06 13.34 -33.00
CA ASN A 33 -0.81 14.39 -33.97
C ASN A 33 -2.09 14.50 -34.79
N LYS A 34 -3.02 15.33 -34.33
CA LYS A 34 -4.07 15.85 -35.21
C LYS A 34 -3.33 16.58 -36.34
N LYS A 35 -3.02 15.86 -37.41
CA LYS A 35 -2.72 16.51 -38.69
C LYS A 35 -3.91 17.44 -38.93
N LYS A 36 -3.63 18.75 -38.93
CA LYS A 36 -4.61 19.75 -39.37
C LYS A 36 -5.15 19.25 -40.71
N PRO A 37 -6.48 19.23 -40.91
CA PRO A 37 -7.01 18.96 -42.25
C PRO A 37 -6.37 19.96 -43.19
N VAL A 38 -5.57 19.49 -44.14
CA VAL A 38 -5.17 20.31 -45.27
C VAL A 38 -6.47 20.58 -46.02
N ALA A 39 -6.92 21.80 -45.96
CA ALA A 39 -8.02 22.27 -46.80
C ALA A 39 -7.59 22.16 -48.27
N ASN A 40 -7.92 21.04 -48.89
CA ASN A 40 -7.90 20.97 -50.33
C ASN A 40 -9.06 21.80 -50.84
N LYS A 41 -8.73 23.03 -51.27
CA LYS A 41 -9.58 23.80 -52.17
C LYS A 41 -9.59 23.09 -53.52
N ASP A 42 -10.80 22.87 -53.96
CA ASP A 42 -11.26 22.75 -55.36
C ASP A 42 -10.65 21.69 -56.27
N LYS A 43 -11.51 20.73 -56.63
CA LYS A 43 -12.00 20.71 -58.04
C LYS A 43 -13.16 19.74 -58.16
N ASN A 44 -14.35 20.26 -58.47
CA ASN A 44 -15.43 19.55 -59.10
C ASN A 44 -14.90 18.88 -60.38
N VAL A 45 -14.67 17.56 -60.32
CA VAL A 45 -14.49 16.75 -61.51
C VAL A 45 -15.59 15.69 -61.49
N ALA A 46 -16.47 15.74 -62.44
CA ALA A 46 -17.53 14.77 -62.64
C ALA A 46 -16.94 13.36 -62.78
N PRO A 47 -17.57 12.30 -62.20
CA PRO A 47 -17.06 10.94 -62.28
C PRO A 47 -17.19 10.40 -63.71
N LYS A 48 -16.10 9.84 -64.21
CA LYS A 48 -16.09 9.09 -65.47
C LYS A 48 -16.87 7.78 -65.30
N PRO A 49 -17.63 7.37 -66.34
CA PRO A 49 -18.38 6.12 -66.30
C PRO A 49 -17.41 4.92 -66.33
N GLY A 50 -17.54 4.03 -65.34
CA GLY A 50 -16.80 2.77 -65.29
C GLY A 50 -16.04 2.45 -63.96
N GLN A 51 -16.13 3.27 -62.90
CA GLN A 51 -15.54 2.92 -61.60
C GLN A 51 -16.56 2.16 -60.75
N GLN A 52 -16.18 0.94 -60.39
CA GLN A 52 -16.87 0.14 -59.36
C GLN A 52 -16.92 0.91 -58.05
N ILE A 53 -18.13 1.11 -57.55
CA ILE A 53 -18.37 1.65 -56.21
C ILE A 53 -17.94 0.56 -55.21
N THR A 54 -16.74 0.69 -54.68
CA THR A 54 -16.34 -0.12 -53.50
C THR A 54 -17.12 0.39 -52.29
N ALA A 55 -17.95 -0.49 -51.76
CA ALA A 55 -18.71 -0.22 -50.54
C ALA A 55 -17.80 0.26 -49.41
N PRO A 56 -18.26 1.17 -48.52
CA PRO A 56 -17.45 1.66 -47.43
C PRO A 56 -17.10 0.46 -46.49
N LYS A 57 -15.80 0.22 -46.38
CA LYS A 57 -15.27 -0.74 -45.43
C LYS A 57 -15.67 -0.25 -44.03
N ASN A 58 -16.66 -0.85 -43.42
CA ASN A 58 -17.04 -0.59 -42.06
C ASN A 58 -15.81 -0.86 -41.14
N ASN A 59 -15.18 0.20 -40.71
CA ASN A 59 -14.09 0.16 -39.72
C ASN A 59 -14.64 -0.17 -38.34
N ILE A 60 -14.95 -1.43 -38.10
CA ILE A 60 -15.25 -2.00 -36.75
C ILE A 60 -14.03 -1.90 -35.83
N THR A 61 -12.85 -1.58 -36.37
CA THR A 61 -11.61 -1.39 -35.62
C THR A 61 -11.54 -0.07 -34.82
N SER A 62 -12.45 0.87 -35.08
CA SER A 62 -12.40 2.20 -34.49
C SER A 62 -12.86 2.25 -33.01
N GLU A 63 -13.89 1.50 -32.65
CA GLU A 63 -14.45 1.57 -31.29
C GLU A 63 -13.54 0.92 -30.26
N ARG A 64 -12.95 -0.23 -30.58
CA ARG A 64 -12.01 -0.93 -29.69
C ARG A 64 -10.76 -0.11 -29.40
N SER A 65 -10.29 0.69 -30.35
CA SER A 65 -9.15 1.59 -30.19
C SER A 65 -9.51 2.81 -29.33
N ILE A 66 -10.74 3.31 -29.41
CA ILE A 66 -11.22 4.45 -28.61
C ILE A 66 -11.36 4.04 -27.14
N PHE A 67 -11.92 2.86 -26.86
CA PHE A 67 -12.00 2.34 -25.49
C PHE A 67 -10.61 2.05 -24.91
N ALA A 68 -9.73 1.44 -25.69
CA ALA A 68 -8.35 1.17 -25.24
C ALA A 68 -7.57 2.46 -24.98
N SER A 69 -7.69 3.47 -25.84
CA SER A 69 -7.03 4.76 -25.64
C SER A 69 -7.63 5.56 -24.48
N GLY A 70 -8.94 5.45 -24.23
CA GLY A 70 -9.59 6.02 -23.05
C GLY A 70 -9.11 5.38 -21.74
N LEU A 71 -9.03 4.05 -21.69
CA LEU A 71 -8.50 3.30 -20.55
C LEU A 71 -7.02 3.65 -20.28
N ILE A 72 -6.18 3.70 -21.30
CA ILE A 72 -4.78 4.12 -21.19
C ILE A 72 -4.71 5.57 -20.68
N GLY A 73 -5.61 6.44 -21.17
CA GLY A 73 -5.71 7.82 -20.70
C GLY A 73 -6.02 7.94 -19.21
N VAL A 74 -6.95 7.12 -18.70
CA VAL A 74 -7.29 7.07 -17.27
C VAL A 74 -6.13 6.52 -16.45
N ILE A 75 -5.54 5.40 -16.85
CA ILE A 75 -4.42 4.79 -16.16
C ILE A 75 -3.22 5.76 -16.12
N THR A 76 -2.88 6.40 -17.22
CA THR A 76 -1.76 7.34 -17.31
C THR A 76 -2.07 8.72 -16.72
N SER A 77 -3.27 8.93 -16.19
CA SER A 77 -3.61 10.14 -15.43
C SER A 77 -2.94 10.19 -14.06
N VAL A 78 -2.62 9.02 -13.48
CA VAL A 78 -1.89 8.95 -12.20
C VAL A 78 -0.45 9.40 -12.44
N LYS A 79 -0.02 10.46 -11.73
CA LYS A 79 1.32 11.04 -11.89
C LYS A 79 2.30 10.56 -10.83
N ASN A 80 1.89 10.64 -9.59
CA ASN A 80 2.70 10.24 -8.46
C ASN A 80 1.87 9.42 -7.49
N ILE A 81 2.50 8.40 -6.92
CA ILE A 81 1.96 7.63 -5.81
C ILE A 81 2.98 7.70 -4.70
N GLN A 82 2.56 8.21 -3.55
CA GLN A 82 3.36 8.20 -2.33
C GLN A 82 2.80 7.14 -1.38
N ILE A 83 3.67 6.30 -0.88
CA ILE A 83 3.34 5.21 0.04
C ILE A 83 4.18 5.40 1.30
N ASN A 84 3.50 5.54 2.44
CA ASN A 84 4.11 5.57 3.76
C ASN A 84 3.54 4.39 4.54
N TYR A 85 4.39 3.44 4.88
CA TYR A 85 4.03 2.29 5.69
C TYR A 85 4.85 2.29 6.96
N SER A 86 4.22 2.03 8.09
CA SER A 86 4.91 1.78 9.35
C SER A 86 4.27 0.60 10.07
N GLU A 87 5.11 -0.22 10.65
CA GLU A 87 4.75 -1.36 11.46
C GLU A 87 5.58 -1.32 12.74
N ASN A 88 4.91 -1.46 13.88
CA ASN A 88 5.54 -1.51 15.19
C ASN A 88 4.95 -2.71 15.93
N ASN A 89 5.81 -3.62 16.33
CA ASN A 89 5.44 -4.83 17.05
C ASN A 89 6.21 -4.89 18.37
N GLY A 90 5.60 -5.47 19.37
CA GLY A 90 6.24 -5.67 20.66
C GLY A 90 5.71 -6.91 21.34
N THR A 91 6.61 -7.62 22.02
CA THR A 91 6.30 -8.79 22.82
C THR A 91 6.93 -8.64 24.22
N VAL A 92 6.15 -8.90 25.25
CA VAL A 92 6.59 -8.89 26.65
C VAL A 92 6.33 -10.27 27.25
N LEU A 93 7.40 -10.94 27.66
CA LEU A 93 7.36 -12.23 28.31
C LEU A 93 7.90 -12.08 29.74
N PRO A 94 7.03 -12.00 30.76
CA PRO A 94 7.43 -11.89 32.12
C PRO A 94 7.82 -13.24 32.71
N GLY A 95 8.42 -13.25 33.91
CA GLY A 95 8.86 -14.44 34.58
C GLY A 95 10.09 -15.13 33.98
N TYR A 96 10.84 -14.41 33.15
CA TYR A 96 12.04 -14.92 32.51
C TYR A 96 13.20 -15.05 33.49
N LEU A 97 13.81 -16.25 33.59
CA LEU A 97 14.83 -16.56 34.55
C LEU A 97 16.28 -16.29 34.11
N PRO A 98 16.65 -16.55 32.85
CA PRO A 98 18.01 -16.28 32.40
C PRO A 98 18.36 -14.80 32.46
N GLY A 99 19.62 -14.50 32.79
CA GLY A 99 20.15 -13.13 32.77
C GLY A 99 20.36 -12.65 31.35
N LEU A 100 20.16 -11.34 31.17
CA LEU A 100 20.48 -10.66 29.91
C LEU A 100 21.88 -10.07 30.03
N GLY A 101 22.78 -10.41 29.11
CA GLY A 101 24.10 -9.77 29.01
C GLY A 101 24.00 -8.41 28.31
N PHE A 102 25.10 -7.64 28.31
CA PHE A 102 25.19 -6.33 27.68
C PHE A 102 24.79 -6.35 26.18
N PHE A 103 25.14 -7.42 25.49
CA PHE A 103 24.77 -7.63 24.06
C PHE A 103 23.50 -8.47 23.89
N GLY A 104 22.70 -8.63 24.94
CA GLY A 104 21.55 -9.52 24.95
C GLY A 104 21.93 -10.97 25.24
N SER A 105 20.98 -11.85 24.99
CA SER A 105 21.12 -13.30 25.14
C SER A 105 20.69 -13.95 23.83
N SER A 106 21.31 -15.09 23.48
CA SER A 106 20.82 -15.91 22.37
C SER A 106 19.49 -16.62 22.70
N LYS A 107 18.97 -16.42 23.91
CA LYS A 107 17.74 -17.02 24.40
C LYS A 107 16.62 -15.96 24.52
N PRO A 108 15.37 -16.29 24.30
CA PRO A 108 14.88 -17.63 23.90
C PRO A 108 15.31 -18.06 22.50
N THR A 109 15.42 -17.17 21.52
CA THR A 109 15.99 -17.43 20.19
C THR A 109 16.75 -16.22 19.68
N LEU A 110 17.73 -16.41 18.80
CA LEU A 110 18.40 -15.29 18.14
C LEU A 110 17.40 -14.41 17.37
N GLY A 111 16.41 -15.02 16.71
CA GLY A 111 15.35 -14.26 16.04
C GLY A 111 14.63 -13.32 16.99
N PHE A 112 14.23 -13.79 18.17
CA PHE A 112 13.56 -12.96 19.18
C PHE A 112 14.45 -11.80 19.64
N VAL A 113 15.73 -12.04 19.86
CA VAL A 113 16.69 -10.99 20.24
C VAL A 113 16.82 -9.91 19.18
N PHE A 114 16.71 -10.29 17.90
CA PHE A 114 16.74 -9.36 16.76
C PHE A 114 15.35 -8.87 16.32
N GLY A 115 14.33 -8.99 17.18
CA GLY A 115 13.03 -8.39 16.96
C GLY A 115 11.99 -9.25 16.24
N SER A 116 12.28 -10.53 15.98
CA SER A 116 11.26 -11.46 15.46
C SER A 116 10.11 -11.61 16.44
N GLN A 117 8.89 -11.56 15.95
CA GLN A 117 7.66 -11.73 16.74
C GLN A 117 7.19 -13.20 16.77
N SER A 118 8.12 -14.14 16.58
CA SER A 118 7.82 -15.57 16.71
C SER A 118 7.40 -15.92 18.13
N ASP A 119 6.48 -16.86 18.26
CA ASP A 119 6.04 -17.35 19.55
C ASP A 119 7.14 -18.17 20.24
N VAL A 120 7.64 -17.64 21.33
CA VAL A 120 8.72 -18.25 22.12
C VAL A 120 8.27 -18.80 23.47
N ARG A 121 6.98 -18.68 23.81
CA ARG A 121 6.41 -19.05 25.11
C ARG A 121 6.64 -20.51 25.46
N TYR A 122 6.26 -21.39 24.54
CA TYR A 122 6.34 -22.84 24.72
C TYR A 122 7.77 -23.34 24.78
N GLU A 123 8.65 -22.75 23.96
CA GLU A 123 10.07 -23.08 23.98
C GLU A 123 10.72 -22.64 25.31
N ALA A 124 10.42 -21.45 25.78
CA ALA A 124 10.92 -20.92 27.04
C ALA A 124 10.45 -21.74 28.23
N ALA A 125 9.20 -22.20 28.24
CA ALA A 125 8.69 -23.09 29.28
C ALA A 125 9.39 -24.45 29.27
N ARG A 126 9.52 -25.09 28.11
CA ARG A 126 10.14 -26.40 27.92
C ARG A 126 11.60 -26.41 28.37
N ASN A 127 12.32 -25.33 28.14
CA ASN A 127 13.72 -25.20 28.51
C ASN A 127 13.92 -24.70 29.94
N GLY A 128 12.86 -24.53 30.73
CA GLY A 128 12.95 -24.06 32.12
C GLY A 128 13.41 -22.61 32.25
N TRP A 129 13.16 -21.77 31.23
CA TRP A 129 13.52 -20.34 31.25
C TRP A 129 12.42 -19.46 31.83
N LEU A 130 11.27 -20.02 32.17
CA LEU A 130 10.17 -19.31 32.82
C LEU A 130 10.01 -19.76 34.26
N THR A 131 9.56 -18.85 35.11
CA THR A 131 9.27 -19.15 36.52
C THR A 131 8.10 -20.12 36.61
N SER A 132 8.24 -21.08 37.54
CA SER A 132 7.17 -22.02 37.95
C SER A 132 6.49 -21.60 39.24
N PHE A 133 6.63 -20.35 39.66
CA PHE A 133 6.04 -19.85 40.89
C PHE A 133 4.51 -19.84 40.80
N PRO A 134 3.76 -20.53 41.68
CA PRO A 134 2.31 -20.74 41.53
C PRO A 134 1.47 -19.47 41.59
N GLU A 135 1.93 -18.43 42.28
CA GLU A 135 1.26 -17.16 42.46
C GLU A 135 1.72 -16.10 41.44
N PHE A 136 2.41 -16.53 40.38
CA PHE A 136 2.84 -15.64 39.33
C PHE A 136 1.61 -15.15 38.50
N ASN A 137 1.39 -13.84 38.49
CA ASN A 137 0.19 -13.23 37.90
C ASN A 137 0.49 -12.10 36.89
N GLN A 138 1.67 -12.12 36.30
CA GLN A 138 1.98 -11.18 35.23
C GLN A 138 1.56 -11.76 33.88
N ASN A 139 1.07 -10.89 33.00
CA ASN A 139 0.58 -11.30 31.71
C ASN A 139 1.69 -11.32 30.65
N PHE A 140 1.69 -12.35 29.82
CA PHE A 140 2.29 -12.26 28.51
C PHE A 140 1.49 -11.26 27.67
N THR A 141 2.18 -10.39 26.96
CA THR A 141 1.51 -9.43 26.05
C THR A 141 2.21 -9.35 24.71
N GLN A 142 1.41 -9.20 23.67
CA GLN A 142 1.89 -8.98 22.33
C GLN A 142 1.09 -7.86 21.70
N VAL A 143 1.77 -6.91 21.07
CA VAL A 143 1.16 -5.78 20.39
C VAL A 143 1.64 -5.70 18.94
N GLU A 144 0.73 -5.39 18.05
CA GLU A 144 1.01 -5.19 16.63
C GLU A 144 0.26 -3.94 16.15
N ASN A 145 0.99 -2.98 15.61
CA ASN A 145 0.41 -1.76 15.06
C ASN A 145 0.92 -1.55 13.64
N LYS A 146 0.00 -1.45 12.68
CA LYS A 146 0.31 -1.18 11.27
C LYS A 146 -0.40 0.06 10.80
N LYS A 147 0.31 0.91 10.08
CA LYS A 147 -0.24 2.12 9.48
C LYS A 147 0.22 2.21 8.04
N LEU A 148 -0.72 2.37 7.13
CA LEU A 148 -0.49 2.62 5.71
C LEU A 148 -1.18 3.93 5.35
N ASN A 149 -0.41 4.86 4.81
CA ASN A 149 -0.90 6.07 4.17
C ASN A 149 -0.50 6.02 2.70
N LEU A 150 -1.47 6.21 1.83
CA LEU A 150 -1.30 6.23 0.39
C LEU A 150 -1.86 7.53 -0.16
N THR A 151 -1.04 8.27 -0.89
CA THR A 151 -1.46 9.49 -1.59
C THR A 151 -1.18 9.34 -3.07
N ALA A 152 -2.18 9.60 -3.90
CA ALA A 152 -2.04 9.56 -5.35
C ALA A 152 -2.53 10.87 -5.97
N LYS A 153 -1.74 11.38 -6.91
CA LYS A 153 -2.10 12.57 -7.70
C LYS A 153 -2.45 12.15 -9.11
N LEU A 154 -3.66 12.51 -9.54
CA LEU A 154 -4.20 12.21 -10.86
C LEU A 154 -4.40 13.50 -11.63
N GLU A 155 -3.90 13.56 -12.87
CA GLU A 155 -4.18 14.63 -13.82
C GLU A 155 -5.06 14.07 -14.94
N VAL A 156 -6.37 14.16 -14.75
CA VAL A 156 -7.36 13.58 -15.69
C VAL A 156 -7.43 14.41 -16.95
N PHE A 157 -7.43 15.73 -16.80
CA PHE A 157 -7.37 16.72 -17.88
C PHE A 157 -6.34 17.80 -17.55
N PRO A 158 -5.90 18.61 -18.52
CA PRO A 158 -4.92 19.67 -18.28
C PRO A 158 -5.28 20.64 -17.14
N ASP A 159 -6.58 20.83 -16.90
CA ASP A 159 -7.10 21.76 -15.89
C ASP A 159 -7.75 21.05 -14.68
N LEU A 160 -7.73 19.73 -14.65
CA LEU A 160 -8.36 18.93 -13.59
C LEU A 160 -7.35 18.03 -12.92
N THR A 161 -7.06 18.33 -11.66
CA THR A 161 -6.25 17.51 -10.77
C THR A 161 -7.15 16.89 -9.69
N ILE A 162 -6.91 15.63 -9.39
CA ILE A 162 -7.55 14.90 -8.29
C ILE A 162 -6.45 14.40 -7.37
N ASP A 163 -6.53 14.76 -6.11
CA ASP A 163 -5.68 14.22 -5.05
C ASP A 163 -6.50 13.20 -4.25
N LEU A 164 -6.02 11.97 -4.24
CA LEU A 164 -6.60 10.86 -3.50
C LEU A 164 -5.69 10.50 -2.34
N THR A 165 -6.23 10.50 -1.13
CA THR A 165 -5.55 10.02 0.07
C THR A 165 -6.33 8.85 0.65
N ALA A 166 -5.63 7.78 0.98
CA ALA A 166 -6.18 6.62 1.67
C ALA A 166 -5.31 6.28 2.87
N ASP A 167 -5.94 6.16 4.02
CA ASP A 167 -5.31 5.79 5.27
C ASP A 167 -5.89 4.47 5.77
N ARG A 168 -5.00 3.58 6.20
CA ARG A 168 -5.37 2.36 6.89
C ARG A 168 -4.57 2.24 8.17
N THR A 169 -5.26 2.04 9.27
CA THR A 169 -4.65 1.69 10.56
C THR A 169 -5.15 0.32 11.00
N TYR A 170 -4.26 -0.43 11.60
CA TYR A 170 -4.54 -1.72 12.21
C TYR A 170 -3.81 -1.78 13.55
N ALA A 171 -4.51 -2.21 14.57
CA ALA A 171 -3.94 -2.47 15.89
C ALA A 171 -4.46 -3.81 16.40
N TYR A 172 -3.56 -4.60 16.95
CA TYR A 172 -3.86 -5.86 17.59
C TYR A 172 -3.09 -5.95 18.90
N ASN A 173 -3.77 -6.35 19.96
CA ASN A 173 -3.21 -6.55 21.28
C ASN A 173 -3.67 -7.92 21.78
N PHE A 174 -2.73 -8.70 22.22
CA PHE A 174 -2.97 -9.99 22.86
C PHE A 174 -2.41 -9.95 24.28
N SER A 175 -3.15 -10.51 25.22
CA SER A 175 -2.74 -10.62 26.62
C SER A 175 -3.26 -11.91 27.20
N GLU A 176 -2.44 -12.62 27.93
CA GLU A 176 -2.84 -13.82 28.67
C GLU A 176 -2.08 -13.95 29.97
N GLN A 177 -2.75 -14.46 30.97
CA GLN A 177 -2.10 -15.02 32.15
C GLN A 177 -1.59 -16.42 31.83
N PHE A 178 -0.51 -16.83 32.48
CA PHE A 178 0.02 -18.15 32.29
C PHE A 178 0.65 -18.71 33.59
N ASP A 179 0.78 -20.01 33.65
CA ASP A 179 1.64 -20.72 34.59
C ASP A 179 2.48 -21.74 33.84
N VAL A 180 3.56 -22.15 34.49
CA VAL A 180 4.44 -23.20 34.00
C VAL A 180 4.51 -24.31 34.97
N ALA A 181 4.09 -25.51 34.55
CA ALA A 181 4.16 -26.72 35.34
C ALA A 181 4.79 -27.86 34.52
N GLY A 182 5.79 -28.52 35.07
CA GLY A 182 6.47 -29.64 34.42
C GLY A 182 7.09 -29.29 33.05
N GLY A 183 7.53 -28.05 32.87
CA GLY A 183 8.07 -27.55 31.59
C GLY A 183 7.02 -27.29 30.51
N GLN A 184 5.74 -27.28 30.88
CA GLN A 184 4.64 -26.94 29.96
C GLN A 184 4.11 -25.54 30.27
N TYR A 185 3.89 -24.79 29.22
CA TYR A 185 3.23 -23.48 29.26
C TYR A 185 1.73 -23.69 29.25
N ASN A 186 1.04 -23.24 30.27
CA ASN A 186 -0.40 -23.31 30.39
C ASN A 186 -0.99 -21.90 30.25
N SER A 187 -1.65 -21.66 29.15
CA SER A 187 -2.37 -20.41 28.89
C SER A 187 -3.60 -20.32 29.78
N ARG A 188 -3.82 -19.16 30.40
CA ARG A 188 -4.98 -18.86 31.23
C ARG A 188 -5.61 -17.54 30.76
N ALA A 189 -6.93 -17.54 30.62
CA ALA A 189 -7.71 -16.35 30.28
C ALA A 189 -7.10 -15.52 29.13
N PRO A 190 -6.87 -16.14 27.96
CA PRO A 190 -6.37 -15.40 26.82
C PRO A 190 -7.40 -14.34 26.40
N TYR A 191 -6.93 -13.14 26.13
CA TYR A 191 -7.73 -12.04 25.70
C TYR A 191 -7.05 -11.35 24.52
N ASP A 192 -7.75 -11.24 23.42
CA ASP A 192 -7.31 -10.50 22.25
C ASP A 192 -8.26 -9.36 21.91
N PHE A 193 -7.69 -8.29 21.48
CA PHE A 193 -8.40 -7.08 21.13
C PHE A 193 -7.72 -6.43 19.92
N GLY A 194 -8.52 -6.13 18.91
CA GLY A 194 -8.01 -5.49 17.70
C GLY A 194 -9.00 -4.50 17.14
N ASN A 195 -8.49 -3.53 16.41
CA ASN A 195 -9.27 -2.64 15.60
C ASN A 195 -8.59 -2.38 14.25
N PHE A 196 -9.38 -2.03 13.26
CA PHE A 196 -8.86 -1.46 12.04
C PHE A 196 -9.74 -0.31 11.58
N ASN A 197 -9.14 0.63 10.89
CA ASN A 197 -9.83 1.76 10.28
C ASN A 197 -9.30 1.96 8.86
N ILE A 198 -10.19 2.28 7.93
CA ILE A 198 -9.86 2.71 6.58
C ILE A 198 -10.60 4.01 6.32
N SER A 199 -9.87 5.03 5.90
CA SER A 199 -10.45 6.28 5.44
C SER A 199 -9.92 6.64 4.07
N THR A 200 -10.77 7.26 3.25
CA THR A 200 -10.39 7.77 1.93
C THR A 200 -10.89 9.20 1.78
N ILE A 201 -10.02 10.06 1.27
CA ILE A 201 -10.35 11.46 0.98
C ILE A 201 -9.99 11.71 -0.48
N LEU A 202 -10.93 12.32 -1.21
CA LEU A 202 -10.76 12.71 -2.59
C LEU A 202 -10.99 14.21 -2.71
N ILE A 203 -9.97 14.95 -3.14
CA ILE A 203 -10.02 16.39 -3.35
C ILE A 203 -9.87 16.66 -4.84
N LYS A 204 -10.83 17.38 -5.41
CA LYS A 204 -10.82 17.82 -6.80
C LYS A 204 -10.43 19.29 -6.87
N THR A 205 -9.43 19.62 -7.67
CA THR A 205 -9.02 20.98 -7.95
C THR A 205 -9.27 21.30 -9.42
N ASP A 206 -10.08 22.33 -9.68
CA ASP A 206 -10.38 22.84 -11.03
C ASP A 206 -9.69 24.19 -11.20
N ARG A 207 -8.76 24.28 -12.15
CA ARG A 207 -8.11 25.55 -12.52
C ARG A 207 -8.93 26.20 -13.63
N LYS A 208 -9.87 27.04 -13.28
CA LYS A 208 -10.47 27.96 -14.25
C LYS A 208 -9.40 29.00 -14.66
N SER A 209 -8.89 28.88 -15.85
CA SER A 209 -8.10 29.93 -16.48
C SER A 209 -9.01 31.13 -16.70
N THR A 210 -8.91 32.13 -15.84
CA THR A 210 -9.52 33.44 -16.11
C THR A 210 -8.69 34.13 -17.22
N ARG A 211 -9.07 33.96 -18.47
CA ARG A 211 -8.58 34.83 -19.52
C ARG A 211 -9.20 36.20 -19.27
N LEU A 212 -8.41 37.08 -18.69
CA LEU A 212 -8.69 38.53 -18.79
C LEU A 212 -8.65 38.92 -20.24
N ASN A 213 -9.82 39.09 -20.84
CA ASN A 213 -9.95 39.84 -22.08
C ASN A 213 -9.60 41.31 -21.78
N SER A 214 -8.37 41.69 -22.01
CA SER A 214 -7.97 43.07 -22.11
C SER A 214 -8.36 43.53 -23.54
N SER A 215 -9.56 44.05 -23.65
CA SER A 215 -9.97 44.88 -24.81
C SER A 215 -9.55 46.31 -24.52
N HIS A 216 -8.57 46.75 -25.28
CA HIS A 216 -8.34 48.17 -25.62
C HIS A 216 -8.08 48.27 -27.10
#